data_b8e1e0b95d2abeab558e13c26f5daa04
#
_entry.id   b8e1e0b95d2abeab558e13c26f5daa04
#
_cell.length_a   1.000
_cell.length_b   1.000
_cell.length_c   1.000
_cell.angle_alpha   90.00
_cell.angle_beta   90.00
_cell.angle_gamma   90.00
#
_symmetry.space_group_name_H-M   'P 1'
#
loop_
_entity.id
_entity.type
_entity.pdbx_description
1 polymer ?
#
loop_
_entity_poly.entity_id
_entity_poly.type
_entity_poly.pdbx_seq_one_letter_code
_entity_poly.pdbx_strand_id
1 'polypeptide(L)'
;VISADQKEFGHAELEVINESKLFHNLNKNINVWMSHGDQVQDLPEDFNLAASTSTAPIAAMEHKSLPIYGIQFHPEVTHTENGKDILRNFLFDICNAKTDWKMDDLISSRLDDIKKQVGDEKVLLGLSGGVDSSVTAALLHKAIDKNLVCVFVNNGLLRKGEANSVMKTFKDNMNLNVIKSESADIFLRHLKGETDPEQKRKIIGRTFIDVFDSEAAKLKDIKYLAQGTIYPDVIESSGSESNE
;
A
#
# COMPACT_ATOMS: atom_id res chain seq x y z
N VAL A 1 25.97 8.77 -0.01
CA VAL A 1 25.46 7.38 -0.04
C VAL A 1 26.31 6.59 -1.01
N ILE A 2 26.72 5.39 -0.62
CA ILE A 2 27.52 4.46 -1.43
C ILE A 2 26.90 3.07 -1.36
N SER A 3 27.27 2.20 -2.30
CA SER A 3 26.98 0.78 -2.17
C SER A 3 27.76 0.19 -1.01
N ALA A 4 27.11 -0.51 -0.12
CA ALA A 4 27.74 -1.10 1.05
C ALA A 4 28.62 -2.29 0.65
N ASP A 5 29.82 -2.39 1.24
CA ASP A 5 30.69 -3.56 1.06
C ASP A 5 30.04 -4.83 1.62
N GLN A 6 29.32 -4.69 2.71
CA GLN A 6 28.47 -5.72 3.29
C GLN A 6 27.02 -5.23 3.29
N LYS A 7 26.16 -5.91 2.54
CA LYS A 7 24.73 -5.66 2.53
C LYS A 7 24.10 -6.27 3.79
N GLU A 8 23.20 -5.54 4.44
CA GLU A 8 22.51 -6.01 5.65
C GLU A 8 21.06 -6.40 5.32
N PHE A 9 20.74 -7.67 5.54
CA PHE A 9 19.39 -8.21 5.45
C PHE A 9 19.11 -9.06 6.67
N GLY A 10 18.19 -8.61 7.55
CA GLY A 10 17.84 -9.31 8.77
C GLY A 10 18.17 -8.52 10.04
N HIS A 11 18.38 -9.24 11.13
CA HIS A 11 18.66 -8.64 12.44
C HIS A 11 20.07 -8.03 12.50
N ALA A 12 20.15 -6.82 13.05
CA ALA A 12 21.39 -6.16 13.41
C ALA A 12 21.25 -5.53 14.81
N GLU A 13 22.35 -5.53 15.57
CA GLU A 13 22.42 -4.83 16.87
C GLU A 13 22.73 -3.36 16.61
N LEU A 14 21.80 -2.47 16.96
CA LEU A 14 21.93 -1.03 16.89
C LEU A 14 22.46 -0.49 18.20
N GLU A 15 23.57 0.23 18.17
CA GLU A 15 24.10 0.98 19.31
C GLU A 15 23.65 2.45 19.20
N VAL A 16 22.85 2.92 20.16
CA VAL A 16 22.47 4.32 20.31
C VAL A 16 23.68 5.08 20.90
N ILE A 17 24.16 6.09 20.18
CA ILE A 17 25.41 6.80 20.51
C ILE A 17 25.15 8.08 21.32
N ASN A 18 24.12 8.84 20.96
CA ASN A 18 23.79 10.13 21.56
C ASN A 18 22.40 10.11 22.19
N GLU A 19 22.16 11.06 23.12
CA GLU A 19 20.82 11.35 23.66
C GLU A 19 19.94 11.98 22.58
N SER A 20 19.50 11.18 21.61
CA SER A 20 18.55 11.60 20.59
C SER A 20 17.12 11.47 21.10
N LYS A 21 16.27 12.48 20.79
CA LYS A 21 14.83 12.40 21.07
C LYS A 21 14.18 11.17 20.44
N LEU A 22 14.69 10.72 19.31
CA LEU A 22 14.17 9.56 18.60
C LEU A 22 14.28 8.27 19.43
N PHE A 23 15.37 8.15 20.21
CA PHE A 23 15.67 6.98 21.05
C PHE A 23 15.40 7.22 22.55
N HIS A 24 14.67 8.29 22.88
CA HIS A 24 14.35 8.60 24.27
C HIS A 24 13.64 7.44 24.97
N ASN A 25 14.10 7.12 26.20
CA ASN A 25 13.61 6.00 27.01
C ASN A 25 13.84 4.59 26.43
N LEU A 26 14.73 4.43 25.46
CA LEU A 26 15.12 3.14 24.93
C LEU A 26 16.46 2.67 25.49
N ASN A 27 16.72 1.36 25.39
CA ASN A 27 18.01 0.80 25.75
C ASN A 27 19.11 1.31 24.80
N LYS A 28 20.35 1.32 25.30
CA LYS A 28 21.51 1.70 24.48
C LYS A 28 21.73 0.76 23.30
N ASN A 29 21.47 -0.52 23.47
CA ASN A 29 21.55 -1.54 22.42
C ASN A 29 20.15 -2.12 22.19
N ILE A 30 19.71 -2.15 20.95
CA ILE A 30 18.43 -2.70 20.52
C ILE A 30 18.61 -3.50 19.22
N ASN A 31 17.87 -4.60 19.06
CA ASN A 31 17.86 -5.35 17.82
C ASN A 31 16.91 -4.70 16.82
N VAL A 32 17.41 -4.41 15.61
CA VAL A 32 16.65 -3.79 14.54
C VAL A 32 16.66 -4.65 13.28
N TRP A 33 15.69 -4.45 12.42
CA TRP A 33 15.62 -5.12 11.12
C TRP A 33 16.22 -4.24 10.03
N MET A 34 17.24 -4.76 9.37
CA MET A 34 17.90 -4.12 8.23
C MET A 34 17.46 -4.75 6.91
N SER A 35 17.38 -3.95 5.86
CA SER A 35 17.10 -4.40 4.49
C SER A 35 17.67 -3.40 3.49
N HIS A 36 19.00 -3.38 3.32
CA HIS A 36 19.65 -2.43 2.44
C HIS A 36 20.93 -2.95 1.79
N GLY A 37 21.20 -2.43 0.59
CA GLY A 37 22.45 -2.64 -0.15
C GLY A 37 23.32 -1.39 -0.24
N ASP A 38 22.78 -0.23 0.13
CA ASP A 38 23.47 1.06 0.13
C ASP A 38 23.51 1.63 1.54
N GLN A 39 24.49 2.47 1.85
CA GLN A 39 24.66 3.07 3.18
C GLN A 39 25.16 4.50 3.09
N VAL A 40 24.93 5.27 4.16
CA VAL A 40 25.53 6.59 4.34
C VAL A 40 26.96 6.39 4.80
N GLN A 41 27.93 6.90 4.02
CA GLN A 41 29.34 6.81 4.35
C GLN A 41 29.80 8.00 5.19
N ASP A 42 29.44 9.20 4.76
CA ASP A 42 29.86 10.44 5.40
C ASP A 42 28.65 11.15 5.99
N LEU A 43 28.77 11.55 7.26
CA LEU A 43 27.75 12.32 7.94
C LEU A 43 27.77 13.76 7.39
N PRO A 44 26.59 14.30 6.94
CA PRO A 44 26.53 15.70 6.52
C PRO A 44 26.91 16.65 7.67
N GLU A 45 27.49 17.83 7.35
CA GLU A 45 28.01 18.79 8.36
C GLU A 45 26.98 19.21 9.40
N ASP A 46 25.70 19.33 8.97
CA ASP A 46 24.59 19.76 9.83
C ASP A 46 23.91 18.61 10.59
N PHE A 47 24.45 17.40 10.52
CA PHE A 47 23.90 16.24 11.21
C PHE A 47 24.82 15.74 12.33
N ASN A 48 24.21 15.15 13.34
CA ASN A 48 24.85 14.35 14.37
C ASN A 48 24.58 12.87 14.14
N LEU A 49 25.55 12.03 14.44
CA LEU A 49 25.35 10.59 14.49
C LEU A 49 24.47 10.23 15.69
N ALA A 50 23.36 9.55 15.46
CA ALA A 50 22.43 9.12 16.50
C ALA A 50 22.59 7.64 16.88
N ALA A 51 22.84 6.76 15.91
CA ALA A 51 23.07 5.35 16.15
C ALA A 51 23.89 4.69 15.03
N SER A 52 24.55 3.57 15.34
CA SER A 52 25.35 2.77 14.41
C SER A 52 25.09 1.27 14.58
N THR A 53 25.47 0.48 13.58
CA THR A 53 25.65 -0.98 13.70
C THR A 53 27.10 -1.34 13.40
N SER A 54 27.46 -2.61 13.53
CA SER A 54 28.80 -3.09 13.19
C SER A 54 29.18 -2.91 11.71
N THR A 55 28.20 -2.85 10.82
CA THR A 55 28.35 -2.79 9.36
C THR A 55 27.80 -1.52 8.74
N ALA A 56 26.92 -0.79 9.42
CA ALA A 56 26.42 0.53 9.03
C ALA A 56 26.85 1.60 10.07
N PRO A 57 27.99 2.29 9.84
CA PRO A 57 28.50 3.30 10.78
C PRO A 57 27.54 4.46 11.04
N ILE A 58 26.65 4.76 10.09
CA ILE A 58 25.60 5.78 10.20
C ILE A 58 24.25 5.09 9.99
N ALA A 59 23.80 4.35 10.99
CA ALA A 59 22.49 3.68 10.96
C ALA A 59 21.34 4.59 11.36
N ALA A 60 21.64 5.67 12.11
CA ALA A 60 20.71 6.77 12.36
C ALA A 60 21.45 8.09 12.51
N MET A 61 20.85 9.16 12.03
CA MET A 61 21.38 10.51 12.13
C MET A 61 20.25 11.51 12.42
N GLU A 62 20.59 12.63 13.04
CA GLU A 62 19.65 13.73 13.32
C GLU A 62 20.28 15.07 12.96
N HIS A 63 19.46 15.97 12.41
CA HIS A 63 19.91 17.32 12.12
C HIS A 63 20.08 18.13 13.41
N LYS A 64 21.15 18.93 13.48
CA LYS A 64 21.55 19.69 14.69
C LYS A 64 20.50 20.68 15.21
N SER A 65 19.65 21.22 14.33
CA SER A 65 18.70 22.29 14.67
C SER A 65 17.29 22.08 14.13
N LEU A 66 17.11 21.27 13.10
CA LEU A 66 15.81 20.99 12.48
C LEU A 66 15.28 19.61 12.90
N PRO A 67 13.96 19.40 12.92
CA PRO A 67 13.38 18.10 13.24
C PRO A 67 13.47 17.13 12.04
N ILE A 68 14.69 16.91 11.55
CA ILE A 68 14.99 16.00 10.44
C ILE A 68 15.83 14.84 10.96
N TYR A 69 15.35 13.64 10.73
CA TYR A 69 15.97 12.40 11.16
C TYR A 69 16.11 11.44 9.99
N GLY A 70 17.22 10.73 9.92
CA GLY A 70 17.43 9.65 8.96
C GLY A 70 17.69 8.35 9.71
N ILE A 71 17.07 7.26 9.28
CA ILE A 71 17.30 5.92 9.82
C ILE A 71 17.49 4.94 8.66
N GLN A 72 18.35 3.94 8.85
CA GLN A 72 18.65 2.91 7.86
C GLN A 72 17.82 1.63 8.05
N PHE A 73 17.34 1.40 9.28
CA PHE A 73 16.56 0.24 9.66
C PHE A 73 15.05 0.50 9.56
N HIS A 74 14.24 -0.57 9.68
CA HIS A 74 12.80 -0.55 9.57
C HIS A 74 12.13 -0.57 10.95
N PRO A 75 11.69 0.56 11.52
CA PRO A 75 11.00 0.59 12.81
C PRO A 75 9.56 0.05 12.74
N GLU A 76 8.96 0.00 11.56
CA GLU A 76 7.57 -0.40 11.35
C GLU A 76 7.35 -1.93 11.42
N VAL A 77 8.41 -2.72 11.24
CA VAL A 77 8.28 -4.19 11.24
C VAL A 77 8.37 -4.77 12.66
N THR A 78 7.71 -5.90 12.87
CA THR A 78 7.68 -6.58 14.19
C THR A 78 9.04 -7.12 14.66
N HIS A 79 10.00 -7.22 13.75
CA HIS A 79 11.36 -7.70 14.03
C HIS A 79 12.27 -6.62 14.64
N THR A 80 11.87 -5.35 14.60
CA THR A 80 12.59 -4.26 15.28
C THR A 80 12.08 -4.10 16.69
N GLU A 81 12.97 -4.30 17.67
CA GLU A 81 12.67 -4.07 19.08
C GLU A 81 12.36 -2.59 19.32
N ASN A 82 11.32 -2.32 20.12
CA ASN A 82 10.87 -0.95 20.42
C ASN A 82 10.57 -0.08 19.19
N GLY A 83 10.33 -0.66 18.01
CA GLY A 83 10.03 0.10 16.79
C GLY A 83 8.82 1.03 16.95
N LYS A 84 7.78 0.59 17.69
CA LYS A 84 6.62 1.42 18.03
C LYS A 84 6.99 2.62 18.91
N ASP A 85 7.93 2.46 19.83
CA ASP A 85 8.36 3.55 20.72
C ASP A 85 9.20 4.57 19.94
N ILE A 86 10.05 4.12 19.01
CA ILE A 86 10.79 4.99 18.09
C ILE A 86 9.80 5.85 17.28
N LEU A 87 8.79 5.22 16.66
CA LEU A 87 7.76 5.93 15.90
C LEU A 87 6.93 6.87 16.80
N ARG A 88 6.63 6.46 18.03
CA ARG A 88 5.92 7.28 19.02
C ARG A 88 6.73 8.51 19.41
N ASN A 89 8.03 8.37 19.70
CA ASN A 89 8.92 9.48 20.02
C ASN A 89 8.98 10.48 18.85
N PHE A 90 9.07 9.98 17.62
CA PHE A 90 9.03 10.84 16.43
C PHE A 90 7.72 11.62 16.34
N LEU A 91 6.57 10.94 16.43
CA LEU A 91 5.27 11.57 16.25
C LEU A 91 4.94 12.57 17.36
N PHE A 92 5.16 12.19 18.62
CA PHE A 92 4.68 12.99 19.76
C PHE A 92 5.74 13.90 20.34
N ASP A 93 6.98 13.44 20.50
CA ASP A 93 8.04 14.21 21.16
C ASP A 93 8.78 15.15 20.18
N ILE A 94 8.82 14.78 18.90
CA ILE A 94 9.49 15.56 17.86
C ILE A 94 8.49 16.39 17.05
N CYS A 95 7.48 15.73 16.46
CA CYS A 95 6.47 16.40 15.60
C CYS A 95 5.35 17.07 16.39
N ASN A 96 5.22 16.84 17.71
CA ASN A 96 4.10 17.31 18.54
C ASN A 96 2.73 16.97 17.94
N ALA A 97 2.61 15.79 17.33
CA ALA A 97 1.37 15.32 16.72
C ALA A 97 0.26 15.18 17.78
N LYS A 98 -0.95 15.57 17.42
CA LYS A 98 -2.13 15.42 18.29
C LYS A 98 -2.76 14.06 18.07
N THR A 99 -3.44 13.53 19.11
CA THR A 99 -4.19 12.27 19.07
C THR A 99 -5.67 12.48 18.78
N ASP A 100 -6.01 13.55 18.06
CA ASP A 100 -7.38 13.95 17.75
C ASP A 100 -7.94 13.29 16.47
N TRP A 101 -7.10 12.58 15.73
CA TRP A 101 -7.52 11.86 14.55
C TRP A 101 -8.26 10.55 14.92
N LYS A 102 -9.53 10.45 14.54
CA LYS A 102 -10.37 9.26 14.77
C LYS A 102 -10.80 8.65 13.44
N MET A 103 -10.67 7.33 13.33
CA MET A 103 -11.04 6.59 12.13
C MET A 103 -12.53 6.72 11.80
N ASP A 104 -13.41 6.70 12.81
CA ASP A 104 -14.86 6.81 12.60
C ASP A 104 -15.25 8.17 11.99
N ASP A 105 -14.60 9.26 12.42
CA ASP A 105 -14.82 10.58 11.86
C ASP A 105 -14.36 10.64 10.39
N LEU A 106 -13.23 9.99 10.08
CA LEU A 106 -12.72 9.88 8.72
C LEU A 106 -13.69 9.09 7.82
N ILE A 107 -14.15 7.92 8.28
CA ILE A 107 -15.09 7.09 7.52
C ILE A 107 -16.36 7.88 7.23
N SER A 108 -16.94 8.53 8.26
CA SER A 108 -18.15 9.33 8.11
C SER A 108 -17.98 10.47 7.12
N SER A 109 -16.88 11.21 7.22
CA SER A 109 -16.54 12.28 6.26
C SER A 109 -16.41 11.74 4.83
N ARG A 110 -15.74 10.60 4.63
CA ARG A 110 -15.59 10.00 3.31
C ARG A 110 -16.93 9.51 2.72
N LEU A 111 -17.81 8.96 3.53
CA LEU A 111 -19.14 8.58 3.09
C LEU A 111 -19.94 9.80 2.61
N ASP A 112 -19.84 10.92 3.31
CA ASP A 112 -20.52 12.15 2.94
C ASP A 112 -19.92 12.78 1.67
N ASP A 113 -18.60 12.74 1.51
CA ASP A 113 -17.91 13.18 0.29
C ASP A 113 -18.38 12.35 -0.92
N ILE A 114 -18.43 11.02 -0.80
CA ILE A 114 -18.91 10.12 -1.84
C ILE A 114 -20.36 10.44 -2.22
N LYS A 115 -21.26 10.60 -1.22
CA LYS A 115 -22.67 10.95 -1.45
C LYS A 115 -22.81 12.27 -2.20
N LYS A 116 -22.04 13.29 -1.83
CA LYS A 116 -22.06 14.59 -2.51
C LYS A 116 -21.57 14.51 -3.96
N GLN A 117 -20.50 13.73 -4.18
CA GLN A 117 -19.90 13.59 -5.50
C GLN A 117 -20.80 12.78 -6.45
N VAL A 118 -21.35 11.69 -5.98
CA VAL A 118 -22.09 10.73 -6.79
C VAL A 118 -23.56 11.14 -6.96
N GLY A 119 -24.20 11.67 -5.91
CA GLY A 119 -25.63 11.94 -5.90
C GLY A 119 -26.44 10.67 -6.17
N ASP A 120 -27.40 10.76 -7.10
CA ASP A 120 -28.25 9.65 -7.50
C ASP A 120 -27.71 8.83 -8.68
N GLU A 121 -26.49 9.13 -9.13
CA GLU A 121 -25.88 8.47 -10.27
C GLU A 121 -25.33 7.08 -9.92
N LYS A 122 -25.11 6.24 -10.95
CA LYS A 122 -24.53 4.90 -10.77
C LYS A 122 -23.02 4.89 -10.88
N VAL A 123 -22.41 4.10 -10.02
CA VAL A 123 -20.96 3.85 -9.96
C VAL A 123 -20.68 2.42 -10.36
N LEU A 124 -19.71 2.21 -11.24
CA LEU A 124 -19.15 0.90 -11.58
C LEU A 124 -17.84 0.70 -10.82
N LEU A 125 -17.68 -0.46 -10.21
CA LEU A 125 -16.44 -0.85 -9.50
C LEU A 125 -15.91 -2.17 -10.06
N GLY A 126 -14.62 -2.20 -10.41
CA GLY A 126 -13.89 -3.44 -10.65
C GLY A 126 -13.58 -4.14 -9.31
N LEU A 127 -14.21 -5.29 -9.07
CA LEU A 127 -14.04 -6.06 -7.85
C LEU A 127 -13.05 -7.20 -8.09
N SER A 128 -11.87 -7.13 -7.48
CA SER A 128 -10.85 -8.20 -7.60
C SER A 128 -10.93 -9.25 -6.49
N GLY A 129 -11.58 -8.93 -5.36
CA GLY A 129 -11.53 -9.73 -4.14
C GLY A 129 -10.31 -9.47 -3.26
N GLY A 130 -9.38 -8.61 -3.70
CA GLY A 130 -8.28 -8.09 -2.88
C GLY A 130 -8.78 -7.06 -1.85
N VAL A 131 -7.93 -6.73 -0.87
CA VAL A 131 -8.28 -5.82 0.25
C VAL A 131 -8.79 -4.47 -0.25
N ASP A 132 -8.08 -3.85 -1.19
CA ASP A 132 -8.35 -2.48 -1.64
C ASP A 132 -9.72 -2.38 -2.33
N SER A 133 -10.00 -3.27 -3.29
CA SER A 133 -11.28 -3.32 -3.96
C SER A 133 -12.42 -3.68 -2.99
N SER A 134 -12.14 -4.48 -1.96
CA SER A 134 -13.12 -4.88 -0.94
C SER A 134 -13.51 -3.72 -0.03
N VAL A 135 -12.52 -2.95 0.43
CA VAL A 135 -12.73 -1.73 1.23
C VAL A 135 -13.49 -0.68 0.42
N THR A 136 -13.09 -0.48 -0.84
CA THR A 136 -13.76 0.44 -1.77
C THR A 136 -15.22 0.02 -1.98
N ALA A 137 -15.49 -1.28 -2.20
CA ALA A 137 -16.85 -1.80 -2.34
C ALA A 137 -17.70 -1.56 -1.08
N ALA A 138 -17.13 -1.80 0.11
CA ALA A 138 -17.83 -1.61 1.38
C ALA A 138 -18.16 -0.12 1.64
N LEU A 139 -17.23 0.79 1.35
CA LEU A 139 -17.46 2.23 1.50
C LEU A 139 -18.51 2.74 0.52
N LEU A 140 -18.39 2.38 -0.74
CA LEU A 140 -19.36 2.77 -1.77
C LEU A 140 -20.74 2.19 -1.47
N HIS A 141 -20.84 0.93 -1.06
CA HIS A 141 -22.12 0.35 -0.68
C HIS A 141 -22.79 1.09 0.48
N LYS A 142 -22.02 1.44 1.53
CA LYS A 142 -22.53 2.27 2.63
C LYS A 142 -22.97 3.67 2.18
N ALA A 143 -22.30 4.25 1.18
CA ALA A 143 -22.60 5.60 0.73
C ALA A 143 -23.79 5.65 -0.23
N ILE A 144 -23.83 4.75 -1.24
CA ILE A 144 -24.72 4.86 -2.41
C ILE A 144 -25.57 3.61 -2.66
N ASP A 145 -25.45 2.57 -1.83
CA ASP A 145 -26.26 1.34 -1.83
C ASP A 145 -26.51 0.77 -3.24
N LYS A 146 -27.76 0.75 -3.68
CA LYS A 146 -28.21 0.20 -4.98
C LYS A 146 -27.58 0.84 -6.21
N ASN A 147 -27.02 2.02 -6.06
CA ASN A 147 -26.34 2.73 -7.15
C ASN A 147 -24.92 2.21 -7.42
N LEU A 148 -24.41 1.29 -6.59
CA LEU A 148 -23.18 0.59 -6.83
C LEU A 148 -23.41 -0.67 -7.67
N VAL A 149 -22.67 -0.81 -8.77
CA VAL A 149 -22.58 -2.03 -9.58
C VAL A 149 -21.13 -2.50 -9.57
N CYS A 150 -20.90 -3.75 -9.16
CA CYS A 150 -19.57 -4.35 -9.16
C CYS A 150 -19.43 -5.34 -10.31
N VAL A 151 -18.28 -5.35 -10.98
CA VAL A 151 -17.92 -6.38 -11.97
C VAL A 151 -16.75 -7.17 -11.44
N PHE A 152 -16.94 -8.48 -11.29
CA PHE A 152 -15.92 -9.44 -10.93
C PHE A 152 -15.56 -10.29 -12.15
N VAL A 153 -14.29 -10.25 -12.59
CA VAL A 153 -13.82 -11.00 -13.76
C VAL A 153 -13.14 -12.29 -13.30
N ASN A 154 -13.76 -13.43 -13.61
CA ASN A 154 -13.12 -14.72 -13.47
C ASN A 154 -12.23 -14.98 -14.69
N ASN A 155 -10.94 -14.73 -14.54
CA ASN A 155 -9.94 -14.85 -15.61
C ASN A 155 -9.35 -16.28 -15.75
N GLY A 156 -9.79 -17.25 -14.94
CA GLY A 156 -9.26 -18.61 -14.94
C GLY A 156 -7.88 -18.80 -14.30
N LEU A 157 -7.27 -17.72 -13.79
CA LEU A 157 -5.95 -17.73 -13.14
C LEU A 157 -6.05 -17.56 -11.61
N LEU A 158 -7.26 -17.56 -11.10
CA LEU A 158 -7.56 -17.41 -9.68
C LEU A 158 -7.18 -18.68 -8.90
N ARG A 159 -7.01 -18.53 -7.58
CA ARG A 159 -6.81 -19.66 -6.68
C ARG A 159 -8.04 -20.56 -6.66
N LYS A 160 -7.85 -21.84 -6.34
CA LYS A 160 -8.95 -22.80 -6.22
C LYS A 160 -10.04 -22.29 -5.27
N GLY A 161 -11.26 -22.15 -5.79
CA GLY A 161 -12.42 -21.71 -5.00
C GLY A 161 -12.54 -20.19 -4.77
N GLU A 162 -11.55 -19.39 -5.17
CA GLU A 162 -11.52 -17.94 -4.92
C GLU A 162 -12.72 -17.22 -5.54
N ALA A 163 -13.07 -17.51 -6.80
CA ALA A 163 -14.23 -16.90 -7.44
C ALA A 163 -15.53 -17.15 -6.66
N ASN A 164 -15.72 -18.35 -6.13
CA ASN A 164 -16.90 -18.68 -5.33
C ASN A 164 -16.89 -17.96 -3.97
N SER A 165 -15.70 -17.86 -3.35
CA SER A 165 -15.54 -17.12 -2.09
C SER A 165 -15.87 -15.64 -2.27
N VAL A 166 -15.38 -15.01 -3.33
CA VAL A 166 -15.68 -13.60 -3.65
C VAL A 166 -17.19 -13.41 -3.85
N MET A 167 -17.82 -14.24 -4.66
CA MET A 167 -19.28 -14.14 -4.89
C MET A 167 -20.06 -14.32 -3.61
N LYS A 168 -19.72 -15.32 -2.79
CA LYS A 168 -20.37 -15.53 -1.49
C LYS A 168 -20.24 -14.34 -0.56
N THR A 169 -19.03 -13.77 -0.47
CA THR A 169 -18.79 -12.62 0.41
C THR A 169 -19.55 -11.38 -0.04
N PHE A 170 -19.42 -11.01 -1.29
CA PHE A 170 -19.93 -9.71 -1.73
C PHE A 170 -21.39 -9.76 -2.19
N LYS A 171 -21.77 -10.80 -2.92
CA LYS A 171 -23.16 -10.94 -3.38
C LYS A 171 -24.09 -11.48 -2.30
N ASP A 172 -23.71 -12.61 -1.67
CA ASP A 172 -24.63 -13.30 -0.75
C ASP A 172 -24.61 -12.69 0.65
N ASN A 173 -23.44 -12.38 1.21
CA ASN A 173 -23.34 -11.87 2.58
C ASN A 173 -23.50 -10.35 2.67
N MET A 174 -22.95 -9.59 1.72
CA MET A 174 -23.03 -8.12 1.71
C MET A 174 -24.17 -7.58 0.85
N ASN A 175 -24.88 -8.44 0.11
CA ASN A 175 -25.98 -8.07 -0.78
C ASN A 175 -25.61 -7.02 -1.84
N LEU A 176 -24.36 -7.06 -2.33
CA LEU A 176 -23.89 -6.18 -3.39
C LEU A 176 -24.42 -6.65 -4.75
N ASN A 177 -24.70 -5.69 -5.64
CA ASN A 177 -24.99 -5.99 -7.05
C ASN A 177 -23.69 -6.37 -7.77
N VAL A 178 -23.34 -7.67 -7.79
CA VAL A 178 -22.12 -8.18 -8.42
C VAL A 178 -22.44 -8.96 -9.69
N ILE A 179 -21.91 -8.49 -10.79
CA ILE A 179 -21.91 -9.17 -12.09
C ILE A 179 -20.62 -9.99 -12.18
N LYS A 180 -20.75 -11.30 -12.32
CA LYS A 180 -19.62 -12.19 -12.55
C LYS A 180 -19.42 -12.41 -14.04
N SER A 181 -18.28 -12.03 -14.58
CA SER A 181 -17.86 -12.31 -15.94
C SER A 181 -17.01 -13.57 -15.98
N GLU A 182 -17.48 -14.62 -16.66
CA GLU A 182 -16.76 -15.87 -16.89
C GLU A 182 -15.91 -15.74 -18.15
N SER A 183 -14.67 -15.33 -18.00
CA SER A 183 -13.77 -14.97 -19.12
C SER A 183 -12.52 -15.83 -19.22
N ALA A 184 -12.45 -16.95 -18.46
CA ALA A 184 -11.27 -17.82 -18.40
C ALA A 184 -10.76 -18.22 -19.80
N ASP A 185 -11.65 -18.59 -20.70
CA ASP A 185 -11.28 -19.03 -22.07
C ASP A 185 -10.61 -17.92 -22.89
N ILE A 186 -10.99 -16.66 -22.67
CA ILE A 186 -10.40 -15.51 -23.36
C ILE A 186 -8.96 -15.33 -22.88
N PHE A 187 -8.75 -15.30 -21.56
CA PHE A 187 -7.42 -15.13 -20.98
C PHE A 187 -6.48 -16.29 -21.37
N LEU A 188 -6.93 -17.52 -21.23
CA LEU A 188 -6.11 -18.70 -21.58
C LEU A 188 -5.75 -18.73 -23.06
N ARG A 189 -6.64 -18.29 -23.95
CA ARG A 189 -6.38 -18.20 -25.38
C ARG A 189 -5.31 -17.15 -25.69
N HIS A 190 -5.39 -15.96 -25.08
CA HIS A 190 -4.40 -14.91 -25.27
C HIS A 190 -3.03 -15.25 -24.70
N LEU A 191 -2.98 -16.05 -23.62
CA LEU A 191 -1.73 -16.49 -23.00
C LEU A 191 -1.09 -17.71 -23.68
N LYS A 192 -1.78 -18.32 -24.64
CA LYS A 192 -1.30 -19.55 -25.27
C LYS A 192 0.04 -19.36 -25.95
N GLY A 193 1.06 -20.13 -25.52
CA GLY A 193 2.40 -20.10 -26.08
C GLY A 193 3.30 -19.00 -25.53
N GLU A 194 2.79 -18.07 -24.71
CA GLU A 194 3.63 -17.07 -24.06
C GLU A 194 4.38 -17.68 -22.87
N THR A 195 5.70 -17.48 -22.82
CA THR A 195 6.57 -18.00 -21.74
C THR A 195 7.16 -16.89 -20.89
N ASP A 196 7.35 -15.69 -21.46
CA ASP A 196 7.94 -14.55 -20.76
C ASP A 196 6.97 -14.01 -19.68
N PRO A 197 7.42 -13.90 -18.42
CA PRO A 197 6.56 -13.43 -17.32
C PRO A 197 6.04 -12.01 -17.50
N GLU A 198 6.86 -11.10 -18.06
CA GLU A 198 6.47 -9.72 -18.26
C GLU A 198 5.43 -9.58 -19.37
N GLN A 199 5.60 -10.33 -20.47
CA GLN A 199 4.59 -10.37 -21.53
C GLN A 199 3.28 -10.98 -21.03
N LYS A 200 3.34 -12.04 -20.22
CA LYS A 200 2.13 -12.58 -19.57
C LYS A 200 1.39 -11.54 -18.76
N ARG A 201 2.11 -10.75 -17.96
CA ARG A 201 1.53 -9.67 -17.15
C ARG A 201 0.82 -8.61 -18.01
N LYS A 202 1.48 -8.17 -19.09
CA LYS A 202 0.91 -7.21 -20.06
C LYS A 202 -0.34 -7.77 -20.75
N ILE A 203 -0.31 -9.02 -21.20
CA ILE A 203 -1.45 -9.70 -21.83
C ILE A 203 -2.63 -9.80 -20.85
N ILE A 204 -2.38 -10.22 -19.61
CA ILE A 204 -3.42 -10.32 -18.59
C ILE A 204 -4.04 -8.97 -18.32
N GLY A 205 -3.23 -7.92 -18.11
CA GLY A 205 -3.71 -6.57 -17.85
C GLY A 205 -4.57 -6.03 -18.98
N ARG A 206 -4.11 -6.14 -20.24
CA ARG A 206 -4.86 -5.70 -21.42
C ARG A 206 -6.18 -6.47 -21.59
N THR A 207 -6.12 -7.79 -21.49
CA THR A 207 -7.33 -8.63 -21.60
C THR A 207 -8.34 -8.32 -20.49
N PHE A 208 -7.86 -7.99 -19.30
CA PHE A 208 -8.73 -7.58 -18.19
C PHE A 208 -9.50 -6.30 -18.53
N ILE A 209 -8.80 -5.30 -19.08
CA ILE A 209 -9.43 -4.03 -19.50
C ILE A 209 -10.48 -4.31 -20.59
N ASP A 210 -10.14 -5.06 -21.63
CA ASP A 210 -11.04 -5.38 -22.73
C ASP A 210 -12.33 -6.09 -22.26
N VAL A 211 -12.19 -7.04 -21.34
CA VAL A 211 -13.32 -7.75 -20.72
C VAL A 211 -14.15 -6.84 -19.85
N PHE A 212 -13.50 -6.02 -19.04
CA PHE A 212 -14.16 -5.08 -18.15
C PHE A 212 -14.98 -4.04 -18.94
N ASP A 213 -14.39 -3.47 -19.98
CA ASP A 213 -15.06 -2.52 -20.87
C ASP A 213 -16.25 -3.16 -21.59
N SER A 214 -16.13 -4.41 -22.03
CA SER A 214 -17.22 -5.16 -22.61
C SER A 214 -18.38 -5.38 -21.63
N GLU A 215 -18.11 -5.64 -20.36
CA GLU A 215 -19.15 -5.74 -19.32
C GLU A 215 -19.74 -4.36 -18.99
N ALA A 216 -18.90 -3.33 -18.89
CA ALA A 216 -19.35 -1.96 -18.65
C ALA A 216 -20.29 -1.45 -19.77
N ALA A 217 -19.99 -1.76 -21.02
CA ALA A 217 -20.81 -1.36 -22.18
C ALA A 217 -22.22 -1.97 -22.19
N LYS A 218 -22.44 -3.07 -21.48
CA LYS A 218 -23.77 -3.70 -21.32
C LYS A 218 -24.64 -2.97 -20.31
N LEU A 219 -24.03 -2.13 -19.45
CA LEU A 219 -24.70 -1.42 -18.37
C LEU A 219 -25.17 -0.05 -18.86
N LYS A 220 -26.39 0.31 -18.46
CA LYS A 220 -26.95 1.63 -18.75
C LYS A 220 -26.78 2.55 -17.56
N ASP A 221 -26.62 3.83 -17.85
CA ASP A 221 -26.62 4.92 -16.87
C ASP A 221 -25.47 4.87 -15.86
N ILE A 222 -24.33 4.27 -16.22
CA ILE A 222 -23.10 4.36 -15.45
C ILE A 222 -22.42 5.68 -15.75
N LYS A 223 -22.17 6.48 -14.71
CA LYS A 223 -21.51 7.79 -14.84
C LYS A 223 -20.11 7.81 -14.24
N TYR A 224 -19.86 7.00 -13.23
CA TYR A 224 -18.58 6.98 -12.54
C TYR A 224 -17.96 5.59 -12.57
N LEU A 225 -16.64 5.56 -12.72
CA LEU A 225 -15.80 4.37 -12.49
C LEU A 225 -15.07 4.56 -11.16
N ALA A 226 -15.21 3.59 -10.27
CA ALA A 226 -14.44 3.55 -9.03
C ALA A 226 -13.29 2.54 -9.13
N GLN A 227 -12.16 2.92 -8.58
CA GLN A 227 -10.97 2.08 -8.52
C GLN A 227 -10.34 2.18 -7.14
N GLY A 228 -9.97 1.04 -6.56
CA GLY A 228 -9.19 0.98 -5.33
C GLY A 228 -7.71 1.19 -5.66
N THR A 229 -7.18 2.36 -5.29
CA THR A 229 -5.77 2.69 -5.44
C THR A 229 -5.22 3.07 -4.07
N ILE A 230 -4.13 2.45 -3.65
CA ILE A 230 -3.45 2.80 -2.41
C ILE A 230 -2.29 3.76 -2.68
N TYR A 231 -1.87 4.48 -1.65
CA TYR A 231 -0.82 5.49 -1.80
C TYR A 231 0.52 4.93 -2.32
N PRO A 232 0.98 3.73 -1.95
CA PRO A 232 2.14 3.10 -2.56
C PRO A 232 2.05 2.97 -4.09
N ASP A 233 0.88 2.62 -4.63
CA ASP A 233 0.69 2.51 -6.09
C ASP A 233 0.90 3.86 -6.79
N VAL A 234 0.49 4.96 -6.15
CA VAL A 234 0.69 6.32 -6.68
C VAL A 234 2.17 6.68 -6.71
N ILE A 235 2.92 6.33 -5.67
CA ILE A 235 4.37 6.61 -5.58
C ILE A 235 5.12 5.80 -6.64
N GLU A 236 4.83 4.51 -6.77
CA GLU A 236 5.49 3.63 -7.74
C GLU A 236 5.19 4.06 -9.18
N SER A 237 3.97 4.49 -9.47
CA SER A 237 3.58 4.97 -10.80
C SER A 237 4.26 6.28 -11.18
N SER A 238 4.53 7.17 -10.22
CA SER A 238 5.19 8.45 -10.49
C SER A 238 6.70 8.32 -10.74
N GLY A 239 7.32 7.20 -10.34
CA GLY A 239 8.74 6.92 -10.54
C GLY A 239 9.12 6.45 -11.95
N SER A 240 8.15 6.10 -12.79
CA SER A 240 8.40 5.55 -14.14
C SER A 240 8.57 6.61 -15.25
N GLU A 241 8.33 7.88 -14.97
CA GLU A 241 8.49 8.97 -15.95
C GLU A 241 9.88 9.66 -15.95
N SER A 242 10.83 9.22 -15.13
CA SER A 242 12.13 9.89 -14.99
C SER A 242 13.31 9.18 -15.68
N ASN A 243 13.05 8.23 -16.58
CA ASN A 243 14.10 7.58 -17.41
C ASN A 243 13.68 7.52 -18.89
N GLU A 244 13.60 8.69 -19.53
CA GLU A 244 13.84 8.88 -20.97
C GLU A 244 14.82 10.02 -21.19
#